data_16da80ff73bd5b7f10c10951b1e51b9c
#
_entry.id   16da80ff73bd5b7f10c10951b1e51b9c
#
_cell.length_a   1.000
_cell.length_b   1.000
_cell.length_c   1.000
_cell.angle_alpha   90.00
_cell.angle_beta   90.00
_cell.angle_gamma   90.00
#
_symmetry.space_group_name_H-M   'P 1'
#
loop_
_entity.id
_entity.type
_entity.pdbx_description
1 polymer ?
#
loop_
_entity_poly.entity_id
_entity_poly.type
_entity_poly.pdbx_seq_one_letter_code
_entity_poly.pdbx_strand_id
1 'polypeptide(L)'
;QGYSSAASDVYKRQGKERQGEVLEDTHLVEVHKNGGKYHVLLYTHDKRYIEYECDHFVNALGYSAERFARMLGLYTGLYPVKHQALITHRLPNLGKDGDILDMLIDRRKRNDFSAVYGQQFAETGQIIACASPAVDAKAEISNFDELKFNTRRFMEIISEVFCDWIPSLATVPVQATWSGYYVEPRYIIDPDNGLFVGLQGHGFMLAQYLAKLYVDKALGRTVPDYMERLRLDGDGISEKAFK
;
A
#
# COMPACT_ATOMS: atom_id res chain seq x y z
N GLN A 1 -11.47 -12.28 2.37
CA GLN A 1 -11.22 -11.38 3.50
C GLN A 1 -9.76 -10.94 3.47
N GLY A 2 -9.56 -9.64 3.25
CA GLY A 2 -8.22 -9.06 3.41
C GLY A 2 -7.78 -9.23 4.85
N TYR A 3 -6.56 -9.72 5.04
CA TYR A 3 -5.95 -9.75 6.37
C TYR A 3 -5.75 -8.31 6.83
N SER A 4 -6.65 -7.82 7.69
CA SER A 4 -6.38 -6.61 8.46
C SER A 4 -5.33 -6.97 9.49
N SER A 5 -4.24 -6.20 9.59
CA SER A 5 -3.32 -6.40 10.69
C SER A 5 -4.01 -6.04 12.00
N ALA A 6 -3.67 -6.71 13.09
CA ALA A 6 -4.20 -6.40 14.43
C ALA A 6 -4.07 -4.89 14.77
N ALA A 7 -3.02 -4.24 14.29
CA ALA A 7 -2.83 -2.80 14.43
C ALA A 7 -3.90 -1.99 13.69
N SER A 8 -4.27 -2.37 12.46
CA SER A 8 -5.36 -1.69 11.72
C SER A 8 -6.69 -1.76 12.47
N ASP A 9 -7.00 -2.91 13.08
CA ASP A 9 -8.22 -3.07 13.85
C ASP A 9 -8.24 -2.21 15.12
N VAL A 10 -7.08 -2.05 15.76
CA VAL A 10 -6.92 -1.12 16.89
C VAL A 10 -7.22 0.31 16.47
N TYR A 11 -6.70 0.77 15.33
CA TYR A 11 -6.93 2.14 14.85
C TYR A 11 -8.38 2.40 14.46
N LYS A 12 -9.04 1.44 13.81
CA LYS A 12 -10.47 1.51 13.50
C LYS A 12 -11.30 1.66 14.79
N ARG A 13 -10.97 0.88 15.81
CA ARG A 13 -11.64 0.96 17.12
C ARG A 13 -11.40 2.33 17.78
N GLN A 14 -10.16 2.80 17.81
CA GLN A 14 -9.83 4.12 18.39
C GLN A 14 -10.55 5.26 17.65
N GLY A 15 -10.69 5.17 16.33
CA GLY A 15 -11.47 6.13 15.55
C GLY A 15 -12.93 6.18 16.01
N LYS A 16 -13.57 5.01 16.16
CA LYS A 16 -14.95 4.89 16.64
C LYS A 16 -15.11 5.41 18.08
N GLU A 17 -14.18 5.09 18.99
CA GLU A 17 -14.17 5.58 20.37
C GLU A 17 -14.08 7.12 20.43
N ARG A 18 -13.53 7.77 19.43
CA ARG A 18 -13.44 9.23 19.29
C ARG A 18 -14.58 9.85 18.47
N GLN A 19 -15.71 9.17 18.36
CA GLN A 19 -16.90 9.60 17.61
C GLN A 19 -16.70 9.70 16.09
N GLY A 20 -15.67 9.03 15.55
CA GLY A 20 -15.49 8.86 14.11
C GLY A 20 -16.44 7.78 13.58
N GLU A 21 -17.03 8.03 12.42
CA GLU A 21 -17.81 7.04 11.69
C GLU A 21 -16.91 6.28 10.69
N VAL A 22 -17.09 4.97 10.58
CA VAL A 22 -16.43 4.13 9.58
C VAL A 22 -17.50 3.49 8.70
N LEU A 23 -17.54 3.90 7.45
CA LEU A 23 -18.43 3.34 6.44
C LEU A 23 -17.67 2.23 5.69
N GLU A 24 -17.90 0.98 6.08
CA GLU A 24 -17.32 -0.18 5.41
C GLU A 24 -18.09 -0.50 4.11
N ASP A 25 -17.44 -1.18 3.16
CA ASP A 25 -18.01 -1.56 1.86
C ASP A 25 -18.68 -0.38 1.12
N THR A 26 -18.04 0.79 1.20
CA THR A 26 -18.54 2.04 0.65
C THR A 26 -17.54 2.59 -0.36
N HIS A 27 -18.02 2.98 -1.52
CA HIS A 27 -17.21 3.49 -2.64
C HIS A 27 -17.41 4.98 -2.80
N LEU A 28 -16.30 5.72 -2.92
CA LEU A 28 -16.33 7.09 -3.41
C LEU A 28 -16.67 7.07 -4.91
N VAL A 29 -17.72 7.76 -5.28
CA VAL A 29 -18.19 7.89 -6.67
C VAL A 29 -17.68 9.17 -7.28
N GLU A 30 -17.89 10.28 -6.57
CA GLU A 30 -17.56 11.62 -7.04
C GLU A 30 -17.15 12.51 -5.87
N VAL A 31 -16.29 13.47 -6.15
CA VAL A 31 -15.95 14.56 -5.25
C VAL A 31 -15.75 15.84 -6.05
N HIS A 32 -16.32 16.94 -5.59
CA HIS A 32 -16.07 18.27 -6.15
C HIS A 32 -16.04 19.32 -5.04
N LYS A 33 -15.48 20.50 -5.34
CA LYS A 33 -15.39 21.60 -4.40
C LYS A 33 -16.25 22.76 -4.90
N ASN A 34 -17.15 23.26 -4.06
CA ASN A 34 -18.01 24.38 -4.36
C ASN A 34 -18.21 25.23 -3.10
N GLY A 35 -18.16 26.56 -3.22
CA GLY A 35 -18.35 27.47 -2.10
C GLY A 35 -17.37 27.28 -0.93
N GLY A 36 -16.17 26.73 -1.19
CA GLY A 36 -15.18 26.42 -0.16
C GLY A 36 -15.35 25.06 0.52
N LYS A 37 -16.45 24.35 0.27
CA LYS A 37 -16.75 23.04 0.82
C LYS A 37 -16.59 21.93 -0.20
N TYR A 38 -16.33 20.73 0.29
CA TYR A 38 -16.30 19.50 -0.52
C TYR A 38 -17.66 18.84 -0.49
N HIS A 39 -18.14 18.44 -1.66
CA HIS A 39 -19.34 17.63 -1.86
C HIS A 39 -18.88 16.25 -2.31
N VAL A 40 -19.30 15.23 -1.58
CA VAL A 40 -18.81 13.87 -1.74
C VAL A 40 -20.00 12.95 -1.97
N LEU A 41 -20.01 12.22 -3.08
CA LEU A 41 -21.01 11.21 -3.38
C LEU A 41 -20.43 9.81 -3.10
N LEU A 42 -21.07 9.08 -2.23
CA LEU A 42 -20.71 7.72 -1.86
C LEU A 42 -21.77 6.73 -2.35
N TYR A 43 -21.32 5.51 -2.68
CA TYR A 43 -22.18 4.38 -2.98
C TYR A 43 -21.91 3.26 -1.97
N THR A 44 -22.93 2.87 -1.22
CA THR A 44 -22.85 1.93 -0.12
C THR A 44 -23.16 0.49 -0.53
N HIS A 45 -22.80 -0.48 0.32
CA HIS A 45 -23.04 -1.91 0.06
C HIS A 45 -24.54 -2.26 -0.07
N ASP A 46 -25.43 -1.51 0.58
CA ASP A 46 -26.89 -1.62 0.48
C ASP A 46 -27.47 -0.89 -0.74
N LYS A 47 -26.61 -0.58 -1.71
CA LYS A 47 -26.94 0.01 -3.02
C LYS A 47 -27.62 1.39 -2.96
N ARG A 48 -27.26 2.19 -1.99
CA ARG A 48 -27.73 3.57 -1.84
C ARG A 48 -26.62 4.56 -2.16
N TYR A 49 -27.02 5.71 -2.69
CA TYR A 49 -26.16 6.88 -2.82
C TYR A 49 -26.35 7.76 -1.58
N ILE A 50 -25.27 8.22 -1.01
CA ILE A 50 -25.25 9.15 0.12
C ILE A 50 -24.38 10.32 -0.26
N GLU A 51 -24.87 11.54 -0.01
CA GLU A 51 -24.14 12.78 -0.23
C GLU A 51 -23.68 13.35 1.11
N TYR A 52 -22.44 13.80 1.15
CA TYR A 52 -21.88 14.54 2.28
C TYR A 52 -21.35 15.89 1.83
N GLU A 53 -21.54 16.90 2.67
CA GLU A 53 -20.85 18.18 2.59
C GLU A 53 -19.86 18.27 3.75
N CYS A 54 -18.61 18.62 3.47
CA CYS A 54 -17.59 18.74 4.51
C CYS A 54 -16.60 19.86 4.20
N ASP A 55 -16.00 20.40 5.26
CA ASP A 55 -15.00 21.47 5.15
C ASP A 55 -13.62 20.91 4.74
N HIS A 56 -13.35 19.66 5.08
CA HIS A 56 -12.09 19.00 4.77
C HIS A 56 -12.34 17.63 4.13
N PHE A 57 -11.63 17.35 3.06
CA PHE A 57 -11.60 16.05 2.39
C PHE A 57 -10.17 15.56 2.33
N VAL A 58 -9.94 14.30 2.67
CA VAL A 58 -8.62 13.67 2.59
C VAL A 58 -8.67 12.49 1.62
N ASN A 59 -8.01 12.66 0.48
CA ASN A 59 -7.82 11.60 -0.48
C ASN A 59 -6.65 10.70 -0.02
N ALA A 60 -6.98 9.58 0.62
CA ALA A 60 -6.06 8.52 1.02
C ALA A 60 -6.36 7.20 0.29
N LEU A 61 -6.82 7.30 -0.98
CA LEU A 61 -7.43 6.21 -1.76
C LEU A 61 -6.42 5.33 -2.50
N GLY A 62 -5.14 5.39 -2.11
CA GLY A 62 -4.11 4.53 -2.67
C GLY A 62 -4.04 4.65 -4.19
N TYR A 63 -4.10 3.53 -4.90
CA TYR A 63 -3.98 3.50 -6.37
C TYR A 63 -5.12 4.21 -7.11
N SER A 64 -6.25 4.45 -6.48
CA SER A 64 -7.36 5.24 -7.05
C SER A 64 -7.21 6.74 -6.84
N ALA A 65 -6.22 7.18 -6.08
CA ALA A 65 -6.07 8.57 -5.66
C ALA A 65 -5.96 9.56 -6.82
N GLU A 66 -5.24 9.20 -7.89
CA GLU A 66 -5.10 10.06 -9.08
C GLU A 66 -6.46 10.35 -9.73
N ARG A 67 -7.34 9.33 -9.83
CA ARG A 67 -8.69 9.51 -10.40
C ARG A 67 -9.48 10.58 -9.65
N PHE A 68 -9.47 10.52 -8.32
CA PHE A 68 -10.24 11.45 -7.49
C PHE A 68 -9.56 12.81 -7.32
N ALA A 69 -8.24 12.87 -7.39
CA ALA A 69 -7.51 14.13 -7.47
C ALA A 69 -7.89 14.92 -8.74
N ARG A 70 -8.01 14.25 -9.89
CA ARG A 70 -8.44 14.87 -11.15
C ARG A 70 -9.85 15.45 -11.10
N MET A 71 -10.77 14.86 -10.33
CA MET A 71 -12.11 15.43 -10.11
C MET A 71 -12.05 16.80 -9.41
N LEU A 72 -11.00 17.01 -8.61
CA LEU A 72 -10.70 18.28 -7.94
C LEU A 72 -9.79 19.21 -8.77
N GLY A 73 -9.50 18.86 -10.03
CA GLY A 73 -8.61 19.63 -10.90
C GLY A 73 -7.12 19.46 -10.57
N LEU A 74 -6.75 18.45 -9.77
CA LEU A 74 -5.37 18.19 -9.38
C LEU A 74 -4.77 17.06 -10.25
N TYR A 75 -3.47 17.17 -10.51
CA TYR A 75 -2.70 16.13 -11.19
C TYR A 75 -1.51 15.73 -10.33
N THR A 76 -1.54 14.51 -9.79
CA THR A 76 -0.50 14.05 -8.87
C THR A 76 0.70 13.43 -9.58
N GLY A 77 0.52 12.95 -10.79
CA GLY A 77 1.53 12.18 -11.54
C GLY A 77 1.79 10.80 -10.96
N LEU A 78 0.99 10.37 -9.99
CA LEU A 78 1.12 9.05 -9.38
C LEU A 78 0.58 7.96 -10.30
N TYR A 79 1.19 6.78 -10.19
CA TYR A 79 0.77 5.60 -10.92
C TYR A 79 0.90 4.33 -10.08
N PRO A 80 0.06 3.31 -10.32
CA PRO A 80 0.15 2.03 -9.63
C PRO A 80 1.28 1.18 -10.17
N VAL A 81 1.92 0.42 -9.27
CA VAL A 81 2.90 -0.62 -9.60
C VAL A 81 2.50 -1.90 -8.89
N LYS A 82 2.31 -2.99 -9.66
CA LYS A 82 1.84 -4.26 -9.11
C LYS A 82 2.97 -5.01 -8.39
N HIS A 83 2.78 -5.25 -7.10
CA HIS A 83 3.63 -6.11 -6.27
C HIS A 83 2.93 -7.44 -6.02
N GLN A 84 3.71 -8.52 -5.97
CA GLN A 84 3.19 -9.87 -5.86
C GLN A 84 3.83 -10.58 -4.66
N ALA A 85 3.04 -11.41 -3.99
CA ALA A 85 3.47 -12.17 -2.83
C ALA A 85 2.88 -13.59 -2.85
N LEU A 86 3.54 -14.50 -2.16
CA LEU A 86 3.02 -15.82 -1.84
C LEU A 86 3.39 -16.21 -0.40
N ILE A 87 2.69 -17.18 0.13
CA ILE A 87 3.05 -17.85 1.37
C ILE A 87 3.06 -19.36 1.17
N THR A 88 4.07 -20.02 1.71
CA THR A 88 4.20 -21.48 1.67
C THR A 88 3.27 -22.17 2.67
N HIS A 89 3.08 -23.47 2.54
CA HIS A 89 2.60 -24.29 3.64
C HIS A 89 3.57 -24.28 4.82
N ARG A 90 3.11 -24.76 5.98
CA ARG A 90 3.91 -24.83 7.21
C ARG A 90 5.16 -25.70 7.01
N LEU A 91 6.26 -25.24 7.58
CA LEU A 91 7.58 -25.87 7.50
C LEU A 91 8.11 -26.16 8.92
N PRO A 92 7.56 -27.17 9.62
CA PRO A 92 7.84 -27.39 11.05
C PRO A 92 9.30 -27.73 11.34
N ASN A 93 10.05 -28.13 10.32
CA ASN A 93 11.46 -28.52 10.47
C ASN A 93 12.45 -27.46 10.00
N LEU A 94 11.97 -26.38 9.39
CA LEU A 94 12.80 -25.24 9.00
C LEU A 94 12.83 -24.24 10.16
N GLY A 95 14.02 -23.85 10.62
CA GLY A 95 14.17 -23.04 11.83
C GLY A 95 13.86 -23.83 13.11
N LYS A 96 14.12 -25.14 13.09
CA LYS A 96 14.04 -25.99 14.27
C LYS A 96 15.00 -25.49 15.35
N ASP A 97 14.66 -25.67 16.59
CA ASP A 97 15.44 -25.21 17.75
C ASP A 97 15.29 -23.69 18.06
N GLY A 98 14.25 -23.03 17.51
CA GLY A 98 13.94 -21.64 17.80
C GLY A 98 14.63 -20.64 16.89
N ASP A 99 15.54 -21.08 16.03
CA ASP A 99 16.15 -20.22 15.04
C ASP A 99 15.23 -20.05 13.82
N ILE A 100 14.91 -18.82 13.49
CA ILE A 100 14.22 -18.48 12.26
C ILE A 100 15.24 -17.96 11.24
N LEU A 101 14.93 -18.15 9.97
CA LEU A 101 15.73 -17.56 8.91
C LEU A 101 15.62 -16.04 8.95
N ASP A 102 16.76 -15.40 8.84
CA ASP A 102 16.80 -13.97 8.60
C ASP A 102 16.03 -13.59 7.33
N MET A 103 15.61 -12.35 7.23
CA MET A 103 15.03 -11.84 6.01
C MET A 103 16.02 -11.95 4.85
N LEU A 104 15.67 -12.72 3.84
CA LEU A 104 16.48 -12.93 2.64
C LEU A 104 16.10 -11.88 1.59
N ILE A 105 17.11 -11.22 1.00
CA ILE A 105 16.90 -10.21 -0.06
C ILE A 105 17.89 -10.49 -1.19
N ASP A 106 17.37 -10.88 -2.35
CA ASP A 106 18.13 -11.03 -3.58
C ASP A 106 17.96 -9.79 -4.47
N ARG A 107 19.05 -9.08 -4.67
CA ARG A 107 19.11 -7.89 -5.53
C ARG A 107 19.93 -8.12 -6.80
N ARG A 108 20.17 -9.37 -7.19
CA ARG A 108 20.81 -9.66 -8.48
C ARG A 108 20.01 -9.00 -9.60
N LYS A 109 20.73 -8.32 -10.50
CA LYS A 109 20.11 -7.54 -11.59
C LYS A 109 19.29 -8.45 -12.50
N ARG A 110 18.03 -8.08 -12.72
CA ARG A 110 17.06 -8.72 -13.61
C ARG A 110 16.35 -7.66 -14.42
N ASN A 111 15.77 -8.06 -15.55
CA ASN A 111 15.05 -7.11 -16.39
C ASN A 111 13.63 -6.85 -15.91
N ASP A 112 13.02 -7.81 -15.23
CA ASP A 112 11.61 -7.85 -14.85
C ASP A 112 11.37 -7.61 -13.36
N PHE A 113 12.37 -7.90 -12.50
CA PHE A 113 12.29 -7.68 -11.06
C PHE A 113 13.54 -6.98 -10.53
N SER A 114 13.33 -6.00 -9.66
CA SER A 114 14.42 -5.26 -9.01
C SER A 114 14.92 -5.93 -7.73
N ALA A 115 14.08 -6.71 -7.08
CA ALA A 115 14.42 -7.51 -5.91
C ALA A 115 13.46 -8.68 -5.72
N VAL A 116 13.98 -9.76 -5.14
CA VAL A 116 13.21 -10.89 -4.61
C VAL A 116 13.56 -11.00 -3.13
N TYR A 117 12.56 -11.09 -2.28
CA TYR A 117 12.81 -11.12 -0.84
C TYR A 117 11.77 -11.97 -0.13
N GLY A 118 12.12 -12.42 1.07
CA GLY A 118 11.19 -13.18 1.89
C GLY A 118 11.64 -13.32 3.32
N GLN A 119 10.67 -13.69 4.14
CA GLN A 119 10.83 -13.83 5.58
C GLN A 119 10.11 -15.09 6.06
N GLN A 120 10.67 -15.75 7.06
CA GLN A 120 10.04 -16.85 7.75
C GLN A 120 9.21 -16.34 8.93
N PHE A 121 8.02 -16.91 9.13
CA PHE A 121 7.25 -16.69 10.35
C PHE A 121 7.69 -17.68 11.43
N ALA A 122 8.10 -17.16 12.59
CA ALA A 122 8.58 -17.98 13.71
C ALA A 122 7.56 -19.01 14.21
N GLU A 123 6.28 -18.63 14.28
CA GLU A 123 5.22 -19.47 14.84
C GLU A 123 4.85 -20.69 13.98
N THR A 124 4.98 -20.57 12.66
CA THR A 124 4.49 -21.56 11.71
C THR A 124 5.55 -22.15 10.81
N GLY A 125 6.73 -21.53 10.77
CA GLY A 125 7.80 -21.87 9.84
C GLY A 125 7.51 -21.48 8.38
N GLN A 126 6.33 -20.94 8.08
CA GLN A 126 5.95 -20.54 6.74
C GLN A 126 6.85 -19.42 6.21
N ILE A 127 7.14 -19.47 4.93
CA ILE A 127 7.86 -18.39 4.26
C ILE A 127 6.87 -17.55 3.47
N ILE A 128 6.87 -16.22 3.74
CA ILE A 128 6.28 -15.24 2.83
C ILE A 128 7.37 -14.80 1.87
N ALA A 129 7.10 -14.85 0.58
CA ALA A 129 8.03 -14.44 -0.47
C ALA A 129 7.37 -13.42 -1.40
N CYS A 130 8.15 -12.42 -1.77
CA CYS A 130 7.71 -11.29 -2.57
C CYS A 130 8.71 -10.99 -3.68
N ALA A 131 8.24 -10.36 -4.76
CA ALA A 131 9.11 -9.80 -5.78
C ALA A 131 8.66 -8.38 -6.11
N SER A 132 9.60 -7.45 -6.07
CA SER A 132 9.40 -6.09 -6.54
C SER A 132 9.61 -6.04 -8.04
N PRO A 133 8.68 -5.45 -8.82
CA PRO A 133 8.85 -5.30 -10.25
C PRO A 133 10.05 -4.40 -10.58
N ALA A 134 10.48 -4.44 -11.82
CA ALA A 134 11.52 -3.54 -12.30
C ALA A 134 11.11 -2.07 -12.11
N VAL A 135 12.11 -1.22 -11.94
CA VAL A 135 11.90 0.23 -11.84
C VAL A 135 11.16 0.70 -13.09
N ASP A 136 10.10 1.51 -12.89
CA ASP A 136 9.23 2.05 -13.94
C ASP A 136 8.21 1.08 -14.56
N ALA A 137 8.04 -0.11 -14.00
CA ALA A 137 6.96 -1.02 -14.40
C ALA A 137 5.60 -0.47 -13.93
N LYS A 138 4.95 0.31 -14.81
CA LYS A 138 3.59 0.81 -14.56
C LYS A 138 2.58 -0.32 -14.76
N ALA A 139 1.60 -0.41 -13.87
CA ALA A 139 0.48 -1.32 -14.03
C ALA A 139 -0.70 -0.60 -14.67
N GLU A 140 -1.33 -1.23 -15.66
CA GLU A 140 -2.65 -0.81 -16.10
C GLU A 140 -3.69 -1.43 -15.17
N ILE A 141 -4.52 -0.59 -14.57
CA ILE A 141 -5.62 -1.05 -13.73
C ILE A 141 -6.81 -1.28 -14.64
N SER A 142 -6.91 -2.48 -15.19
CA SER A 142 -8.02 -2.86 -16.05
C SER A 142 -9.14 -3.56 -15.28
N ASN A 143 -8.79 -4.31 -14.22
CA ASN A 143 -9.75 -5.06 -13.42
C ASN A 143 -9.19 -5.38 -12.02
N PHE A 144 -10.04 -5.27 -10.97
CA PHE A 144 -9.71 -5.69 -9.61
C PHE A 144 -9.41 -7.19 -9.48
N ASP A 145 -9.97 -8.01 -10.35
CA ASP A 145 -9.73 -9.45 -10.34
C ASP A 145 -8.27 -9.81 -10.66
N GLU A 146 -7.54 -8.95 -11.33
CA GLU A 146 -6.11 -9.14 -11.58
C GLU A 146 -5.25 -9.14 -10.30
N LEU A 147 -5.74 -8.58 -9.20
CA LEU A 147 -5.06 -8.63 -7.91
C LEU A 147 -5.13 -10.01 -7.24
N LYS A 148 -6.04 -10.87 -7.67
CA LYS A 148 -6.19 -12.22 -7.11
C LYS A 148 -5.13 -13.19 -7.62
N PHE A 149 -4.50 -12.88 -8.75
CA PHE A 149 -3.62 -13.81 -9.43
C PHE A 149 -2.20 -13.25 -9.57
N ASN A 150 -1.24 -14.11 -9.25
CA ASN A 150 0.15 -13.83 -9.54
C ASN A 150 0.50 -14.28 -10.96
N THR A 151 1.46 -13.60 -11.56
CA THR A 151 1.95 -13.98 -12.87
C THR A 151 2.76 -15.28 -12.78
N ARG A 152 2.77 -16.06 -13.87
CA ARG A 152 3.64 -17.25 -13.97
C ARG A 152 5.11 -16.87 -13.75
N ARG A 153 5.54 -15.75 -14.31
CA ARG A 153 6.91 -15.27 -14.17
C ARG A 153 7.30 -14.95 -12.74
N PHE A 154 6.36 -14.42 -11.93
CA PHE A 154 6.57 -14.24 -10.49
C PHE A 154 6.83 -15.59 -9.79
N MET A 155 6.03 -16.59 -10.10
CA MET A 155 6.19 -17.93 -9.48
C MET A 155 7.55 -18.56 -9.86
N GLU A 156 7.96 -18.40 -11.11
CA GLU A 156 9.24 -18.89 -11.60
C GLU A 156 10.41 -18.22 -10.86
N ILE A 157 10.43 -16.90 -10.73
CA ILE A 157 11.55 -16.19 -10.09
C ILE A 157 11.62 -16.48 -8.58
N ILE A 158 10.48 -16.60 -7.90
CA ILE A 158 10.46 -16.99 -6.49
C ILE A 158 11.06 -18.40 -6.34
N SER A 159 10.63 -19.36 -7.16
CA SER A 159 11.16 -20.72 -7.13
C SER A 159 12.66 -20.76 -7.41
N GLU A 160 13.11 -20.04 -8.46
CA GLU A 160 14.52 -19.94 -8.82
C GLU A 160 15.36 -19.45 -7.63
N VAL A 161 14.98 -18.32 -7.04
CA VAL A 161 15.78 -17.69 -5.98
C VAL A 161 15.73 -18.48 -4.67
N PHE A 162 14.55 -18.87 -4.22
CA PHE A 162 14.40 -19.54 -2.93
C PHE A 162 14.91 -20.97 -2.93
N CYS A 163 14.77 -21.69 -4.05
CA CYS A 163 15.33 -23.04 -4.15
C CYS A 163 16.85 -23.03 -4.34
N ASP A 164 17.42 -21.97 -4.91
CA ASP A 164 18.87 -21.75 -4.97
C ASP A 164 19.45 -21.56 -3.56
N TRP A 165 18.78 -20.80 -2.70
CA TRP A 165 19.21 -20.59 -1.31
C TRP A 165 18.89 -21.76 -0.38
N ILE A 166 17.72 -22.35 -0.53
CA ILE A 166 17.19 -23.39 0.34
C ILE A 166 16.59 -24.49 -0.54
N PRO A 167 17.43 -25.46 -1.02
CA PRO A 167 16.99 -26.48 -1.97
C PRO A 167 15.79 -27.31 -1.51
N SER A 168 15.60 -27.48 -0.19
CA SER A 168 14.46 -28.22 0.37
C SER A 168 13.10 -27.56 0.10
N LEU A 169 13.08 -26.28 -0.26
CA LEU A 169 11.85 -25.57 -0.62
C LEU A 169 11.27 -26.00 -1.96
N ALA A 170 12.04 -26.67 -2.82
CA ALA A 170 11.57 -27.15 -4.12
C ALA A 170 10.36 -28.09 -4.04
N THR A 171 10.14 -28.74 -2.91
CA THR A 171 9.03 -29.67 -2.68
C THR A 171 7.91 -29.09 -1.80
N VAL A 172 8.05 -27.83 -1.39
CA VAL A 172 7.09 -27.19 -0.49
C VAL A 172 5.95 -26.55 -1.28
N PRO A 173 4.70 -26.94 -1.04
CA PRO A 173 3.56 -26.34 -1.73
C PRO A 173 3.35 -24.88 -1.33
N VAL A 174 2.84 -24.09 -2.27
CA VAL A 174 2.35 -22.75 -2.01
C VAL A 174 0.94 -22.86 -1.42
N GLN A 175 0.71 -22.21 -0.29
CA GLN A 175 -0.59 -22.18 0.37
C GLN A 175 -1.52 -21.11 -0.20
N ALA A 176 -0.98 -19.92 -0.42
CA ALA A 176 -1.74 -18.79 -0.96
C ALA A 176 -0.86 -17.82 -1.73
N THR A 177 -1.48 -17.12 -2.66
CA THR A 177 -0.85 -16.05 -3.43
C THR A 177 -1.76 -14.83 -3.45
N TRP A 178 -1.18 -13.64 -3.52
CA TRP A 178 -1.91 -12.38 -3.70
C TRP A 178 -1.03 -11.33 -4.35
N SER A 179 -1.65 -10.24 -4.74
CA SER A 179 -0.95 -9.04 -5.22
C SER A 179 -1.61 -7.78 -4.72
N GLY A 180 -0.89 -6.67 -4.80
CA GLY A 180 -1.36 -5.35 -4.43
C GLY A 180 -0.70 -4.28 -5.28
N TYR A 181 -1.25 -3.08 -5.26
CA TYR A 181 -0.64 -1.93 -5.93
C TYR A 181 0.07 -1.02 -4.94
N TYR A 182 1.35 -0.78 -5.19
CA TYR A 182 2.05 0.37 -4.64
C TYR A 182 1.77 1.60 -5.50
N VAL A 183 1.79 2.76 -4.91
CA VAL A 183 1.54 4.02 -5.61
C VAL A 183 2.82 4.83 -5.67
N GLU A 184 3.36 4.94 -6.85
CA GLU A 184 4.66 5.58 -7.13
C GLU A 184 4.46 6.86 -7.96
N PRO A 185 5.46 7.73 -8.12
CA PRO A 185 6.87 7.53 -7.73
C PRO A 185 7.28 8.22 -6.43
N ARG A 186 6.41 8.96 -5.76
CA ARG A 186 6.77 9.79 -4.60
C ARG A 186 5.66 9.88 -3.57
N TYR A 187 6.01 10.29 -2.35
CA TYR A 187 5.03 10.63 -1.31
C TYR A 187 4.43 12.00 -1.59
N ILE A 188 3.12 12.13 -1.43
CA ILE A 188 2.40 13.40 -1.45
C ILE A 188 1.56 13.51 -0.20
N ILE A 189 1.95 14.43 0.68
CA ILE A 189 1.29 14.73 1.96
C ILE A 189 1.00 16.22 1.94
N ASP A 190 -0.16 16.59 1.41
CA ASP A 190 -0.53 17.97 1.13
C ASP A 190 -1.92 18.30 1.68
N PRO A 191 -2.01 18.83 2.91
CA PRO A 191 -3.29 19.22 3.52
C PRO A 191 -4.04 20.30 2.76
N ASP A 192 -3.34 21.21 2.08
CA ASP A 192 -3.97 22.32 1.35
C ASP A 192 -4.78 21.82 0.15
N ASN A 193 -4.30 20.71 -0.45
CA ASN A 193 -4.95 20.02 -1.56
C ASN A 193 -5.70 18.74 -1.14
N GLY A 194 -5.76 18.43 0.15
CA GLY A 194 -6.46 17.24 0.65
C GLY A 194 -5.82 15.92 0.20
N LEU A 195 -4.48 15.85 0.04
CA LEU A 195 -3.79 14.67 -0.47
C LEU A 195 -2.96 13.97 0.62
N PHE A 196 -3.17 12.67 0.77
CA PHE A 196 -2.37 11.77 1.61
C PHE A 196 -2.11 10.47 0.85
N VAL A 197 -1.16 10.49 -0.09
CA VAL A 197 -1.03 9.45 -1.11
C VAL A 197 0.43 9.18 -1.47
N GLY A 198 0.67 8.13 -2.25
CA GLY A 198 2.00 7.83 -2.81
C GLY A 198 2.97 7.20 -1.83
N LEU A 199 2.49 6.61 -0.72
CA LEU A 199 3.36 6.05 0.32
C LEU A 199 4.16 4.81 -0.10
N GLN A 200 4.00 4.35 -1.33
CA GLN A 200 4.75 3.24 -1.92
C GLN A 200 4.68 1.97 -1.04
N GLY A 201 5.81 1.30 -0.79
CA GLY A 201 5.91 0.16 0.11
C GLY A 201 5.97 0.53 1.60
N HIS A 202 6.05 1.81 1.94
CA HIS A 202 6.24 2.29 3.31
C HIS A 202 4.94 2.73 4.00
N GLY A 203 3.79 2.59 3.35
CA GLY A 203 2.52 3.12 3.83
C GLY A 203 2.20 2.69 5.25
N PHE A 204 2.33 1.40 5.56
CA PHE A 204 1.99 0.86 6.86
C PHE A 204 2.89 1.41 7.99
N MET A 205 4.19 1.48 7.76
CA MET A 205 5.15 1.91 8.78
C MET A 205 5.20 3.42 8.98
N LEU A 206 4.85 4.21 7.97
CA LEU A 206 4.95 5.67 8.00
C LEU A 206 3.61 6.37 8.20
N ALA A 207 2.49 5.71 7.90
CA ALA A 207 1.17 6.34 7.83
C ALA A 207 0.80 7.12 9.09
N GLN A 208 1.07 6.59 10.26
CA GLN A 208 0.69 7.25 11.52
C GLN A 208 1.46 8.53 11.78
N TYR A 209 2.76 8.49 11.57
CA TYR A 209 3.61 9.67 11.75
C TYR A 209 3.26 10.75 10.72
N LEU A 210 3.13 10.36 9.46
CA LEU A 210 2.76 11.28 8.38
C LEU A 210 1.33 11.82 8.54
N ALA A 211 0.38 11.01 9.02
CA ALA A 211 -0.98 11.46 9.32
C ALA A 211 -1.00 12.50 10.45
N LYS A 212 -0.16 12.31 11.49
CA LYS A 212 0.02 13.32 12.54
C LYS A 212 0.53 14.64 11.94
N LEU A 213 1.56 14.60 11.11
CA LEU A 213 2.11 15.78 10.45
C LEU A 213 1.09 16.45 9.52
N TYR A 214 0.31 15.65 8.78
CA TYR A 214 -0.79 16.14 7.96
C TYR A 214 -1.79 16.96 8.79
N VAL A 215 -2.26 16.39 9.89
CA VAL A 215 -3.22 17.05 10.78
C VAL A 215 -2.61 18.29 11.43
N ASP A 216 -1.38 18.21 11.92
CA ASP A 216 -0.69 19.35 12.54
C ASP A 216 -0.59 20.52 11.56
N LYS A 217 -0.20 20.26 10.30
CA LYS A 217 -0.14 21.29 9.25
C LYS A 217 -1.53 21.82 8.91
N ALA A 218 -2.54 20.97 8.74
CA ALA A 218 -3.92 21.38 8.47
C ALA A 218 -4.50 22.27 9.58
N LEU A 219 -4.05 22.10 10.82
CA LEU A 219 -4.44 22.94 11.97
C LEU A 219 -3.51 24.14 12.20
N GLY A 220 -2.60 24.46 11.27
CA GLY A 220 -1.66 25.57 11.38
C GLY A 220 -0.59 25.40 12.47
N ARG A 221 -0.31 24.18 12.91
CA ARG A 221 0.75 23.87 13.87
C ARG A 221 2.10 23.78 13.19
N THR A 222 3.16 23.95 13.97
CA THR A 222 4.53 23.79 13.47
C THR A 222 4.79 22.34 13.05
N VAL A 223 5.31 22.17 11.85
CA VAL A 223 5.76 20.90 11.29
C VAL A 223 7.20 21.03 10.80
N PRO A 224 7.94 19.91 10.64
CA PRO A 224 9.30 19.96 10.08
C PRO A 224 9.33 20.50 8.65
N ASP A 225 10.41 21.20 8.30
CA ASP A 225 10.59 21.86 6.98
C ASP A 225 10.50 20.90 5.80
N TYR A 226 10.89 19.63 5.98
CA TYR A 226 10.78 18.63 4.91
C TYR A 226 9.33 18.35 4.46
N MET A 227 8.32 18.76 5.22
CA MET A 227 6.93 18.66 4.81
C MET A 227 6.62 19.46 3.54
N GLU A 228 7.36 20.54 3.28
CA GLU A 228 7.22 21.31 2.03
C GLU A 228 7.61 20.48 0.80
N ARG A 229 8.57 19.57 0.96
CA ARG A 229 8.98 18.66 -0.12
C ARG A 229 7.92 17.60 -0.43
N LEU A 230 7.04 17.31 0.51
CA LEU A 230 5.95 16.33 0.37
C LEU A 230 4.68 16.92 -0.25
N ARG A 231 4.64 18.22 -0.51
CA ARG A 231 3.51 18.87 -1.18
C ARG A 231 3.38 18.41 -2.63
N LEU A 232 2.22 18.67 -3.22
CA LEU A 232 1.95 18.35 -4.63
C LEU A 232 2.94 19.04 -5.58
N ASP A 233 3.30 20.29 -5.28
CA ASP A 233 4.27 21.12 -6.01
C ASP A 233 5.72 20.98 -5.50
N GLY A 234 5.96 20.17 -4.46
CA GLY A 234 7.29 19.91 -3.92
C GLY A 234 8.13 18.99 -4.79
N ASP A 235 9.45 18.95 -4.53
CA ASP A 235 10.42 18.10 -5.24
C ASP A 235 10.27 16.59 -4.87
N GLY A 236 9.48 16.32 -3.86
CA GLY A 236 9.11 14.98 -3.43
C GLY A 236 10.18 14.24 -2.64
N ILE A 237 9.72 13.26 -1.90
CA ILE A 237 10.55 12.21 -1.30
C ILE A 237 10.02 10.88 -1.84
N SER A 238 10.89 9.95 -2.18
CA SER A 238 10.49 8.64 -2.65
C SER A 238 11.31 7.54 -1.98
N GLU A 239 10.80 6.33 -2.02
CA GLU A 239 11.52 5.14 -1.56
C GLU A 239 12.88 4.98 -2.25
N LYS A 240 12.99 5.44 -3.50
CA LYS A 240 14.25 5.41 -4.27
C LYS A 240 15.37 6.24 -3.62
N ALA A 241 15.03 7.23 -2.79
CA ALA A 241 16.02 8.02 -2.07
C ALA A 241 16.73 7.21 -0.95
N PHE A 242 16.18 6.07 -0.56
CA PHE A 242 16.72 5.19 0.48
C PHE A 242 17.36 3.91 -0.09
N LYS A 243 17.39 3.77 -1.40
CA LYS A 243 18.01 2.66 -2.14
C LYS A 243 19.37 3.08 -2.71
#